data_fa7e4a5b666b43483c2eea2b76f96fd1
#
_entry.id   fa7e4a5b666b43483c2eea2b76f96fd1
#
_cell.length_a   1.000
_cell.length_b   1.000
_cell.length_c   1.000
_cell.angle_alpha   90.00
_cell.angle_beta   90.00
_cell.angle_gamma   90.00
#
_symmetry.space_group_name_H-M   'P 1'
#
loop_
_entity.id
_entity.type
_entity.pdbx_description
1 polymer ?
#
loop_
_entity_poly.entity_id
_entity_poly.type
_entity_poly.pdbx_seq_one_letter_code
_entity_poly.pdbx_strand_id
1 'polypeptide(L)'
;MSILGLETDVRGDVDASTLKAAFRTAVKAARPDQAGGDAERFRRVIAAYRLIQAHQPPRPALSAPAARPAPTPVLVLSPMQALAGGQVEVRLGARTVRVTTPKGLRSGDHLRLRRGAADGSDLYLSVLIRPEDGLSVVGDDLFMTWAVERRLMADGGRVEIETPVGTRSAWIPADMAAPVRVRLKDLGLPARGSRPAGHLFVTLEPSSDVPSAAEDLLVRFTRVWTQERLAA
;
A
#
# COMPACT_ATOMS: atom_id res chain seq x y z
N MET A 1 12.64 5.28 -60.25
CA MET A 1 13.19 4.26 -59.29
C MET A 1 13.19 4.86 -57.90
N SER A 2 12.40 4.31 -57.00
CA SER A 2 12.33 4.78 -55.61
C SER A 2 13.61 4.37 -54.83
N ILE A 3 14.35 5.33 -54.32
CA ILE A 3 15.64 5.11 -53.61
C ILE A 3 15.46 4.31 -52.33
N LEU A 4 14.26 4.33 -51.74
CA LEU A 4 13.92 3.62 -50.52
C LEU A 4 13.01 2.41 -50.75
N GLY A 5 12.59 2.12 -51.99
CA GLY A 5 11.71 0.99 -52.34
C GLY A 5 10.32 1.06 -51.66
N LEU A 6 9.86 2.26 -51.34
CA LEU A 6 8.56 2.47 -50.71
C LEU A 6 7.46 2.59 -51.77
N GLU A 7 6.40 1.82 -51.60
CA GLU A 7 5.14 2.04 -52.27
C GLU A 7 4.35 3.10 -51.51
N THR A 8 4.02 4.18 -52.13
CA THR A 8 3.18 5.26 -51.54
C THR A 8 1.71 4.86 -51.68
N ASP A 9 0.98 4.97 -50.57
CA ASP A 9 -0.47 4.81 -50.58
C ASP A 9 -1.13 5.91 -51.43
N VAL A 10 -2.38 5.72 -51.84
CA VAL A 10 -3.17 6.61 -52.73
C VAL A 10 -3.20 8.08 -52.26
N ARG A 11 -2.83 8.37 -51.03
CA ARG A 11 -2.73 9.71 -50.45
C ARG A 11 -1.30 10.25 -50.33
N GLY A 12 -0.28 9.54 -50.80
CA GLY A 12 1.12 9.97 -50.71
C GLY A 12 1.71 9.94 -49.29
N ASP A 13 1.00 9.39 -48.32
CA ASP A 13 1.45 9.32 -46.91
C ASP A 13 2.15 7.96 -46.69
N VAL A 14 3.29 8.01 -45.96
CA VAL A 14 4.07 6.83 -45.64
C VAL A 14 4.06 6.67 -44.13
N ASP A 15 3.57 5.52 -43.66
CA ASP A 15 3.59 5.22 -42.23
C ASP A 15 5.03 5.24 -41.67
N ALA A 16 5.20 5.88 -40.49
CA ALA A 16 6.49 6.08 -39.86
C ALA A 16 7.22 4.77 -39.51
N SER A 17 6.51 3.69 -39.28
CA SER A 17 7.09 2.37 -39.05
C SER A 17 7.66 1.75 -40.30
N THR A 18 6.92 1.85 -41.39
CA THR A 18 7.28 1.39 -42.73
C THR A 18 8.47 2.18 -43.26
N LEU A 19 8.48 3.51 -43.08
CA LEU A 19 9.60 4.37 -43.45
C LEU A 19 10.88 3.99 -42.71
N LYS A 20 10.83 3.73 -41.38
CA LYS A 20 11.97 3.29 -40.58
C LYS A 20 12.50 1.91 -40.99
N ALA A 21 11.61 0.99 -41.34
CA ALA A 21 11.99 -0.36 -41.79
C ALA A 21 12.70 -0.29 -43.16
N ALA A 22 12.12 0.44 -44.11
CA ALA A 22 12.68 0.65 -45.42
C ALA A 22 14.06 1.36 -45.36
N PHE A 23 14.19 2.39 -44.51
CA PHE A 23 15.44 3.07 -44.28
C PHE A 23 16.52 2.13 -43.75
N ARG A 24 16.22 1.30 -42.72
CA ARG A 24 17.17 0.31 -42.19
C ARG A 24 17.66 -0.65 -43.25
N THR A 25 16.75 -1.13 -44.11
CA THR A 25 17.08 -2.06 -45.20
C THR A 25 17.97 -1.37 -46.24
N ALA A 26 17.59 -0.15 -46.68
CA ALA A 26 18.34 0.61 -47.66
C ALA A 26 19.75 1.03 -47.16
N VAL A 27 19.86 1.46 -45.88
CA VAL A 27 21.15 1.77 -45.27
C VAL A 27 22.03 0.54 -45.18
N LYS A 28 21.50 -0.60 -44.77
CA LYS A 28 22.26 -1.86 -44.69
C LYS A 28 22.79 -2.29 -46.06
N ALA A 29 22.05 -2.12 -47.14
CA ALA A 29 22.42 -2.44 -48.49
C ALA A 29 23.40 -1.45 -49.14
N ALA A 30 23.44 -0.20 -48.63
CA ALA A 30 24.31 0.87 -49.16
C ALA A 30 25.60 1.08 -48.36
N ARG A 31 25.86 0.34 -47.31
CA ARG A 31 27.04 0.53 -46.44
C ARG A 31 28.33 0.29 -47.24
N PRO A 32 29.28 1.26 -47.21
CA PRO A 32 30.53 1.16 -48.00
C PRO A 32 31.54 0.10 -47.45
N ASP A 33 31.30 -0.40 -46.25
CA ASP A 33 32.11 -1.45 -45.60
C ASP A 33 31.69 -2.87 -45.99
N GLN A 34 30.64 -3.03 -46.80
CA GLN A 34 30.16 -4.32 -47.31
C GLN A 34 30.45 -4.49 -48.84
N ALA A 35 30.67 -5.72 -49.25
CA ALA A 35 30.86 -6.03 -50.70
C ALA A 35 29.65 -5.58 -51.51
N GLY A 36 29.85 -4.58 -52.43
CA GLY A 36 28.77 -3.97 -53.22
C GLY A 36 28.18 -2.68 -52.64
N GLY A 37 28.71 -2.17 -51.52
CA GLY A 37 28.32 -0.87 -50.95
C GLY A 37 28.89 0.32 -51.71
N ASP A 38 28.12 1.43 -51.80
CA ASP A 38 28.49 2.66 -52.49
C ASP A 38 28.23 3.87 -51.58
N ALA A 39 29.30 4.63 -51.31
CA ALA A 39 29.23 5.82 -50.48
C ALA A 39 28.29 6.91 -51.00
N GLU A 40 28.16 7.04 -52.31
CA GLU A 40 27.19 7.95 -52.92
C GLU A 40 25.74 7.49 -52.73
N ARG A 41 25.50 6.18 -52.88
CA ARG A 41 24.18 5.59 -52.63
C ARG A 41 23.79 5.75 -51.16
N PHE A 42 24.73 5.56 -50.23
CA PHE A 42 24.52 5.77 -48.78
C PHE A 42 24.10 7.23 -48.49
N ARG A 43 24.80 8.24 -49.06
CA ARG A 43 24.45 9.65 -48.85
C ARG A 43 23.05 9.95 -49.44
N ARG A 44 22.69 9.39 -50.60
CA ARG A 44 21.36 9.58 -51.22
C ARG A 44 20.25 8.95 -50.35
N VAL A 45 20.46 7.82 -49.73
CA VAL A 45 19.48 7.18 -48.81
C VAL A 45 19.25 8.06 -47.57
N ILE A 46 20.32 8.63 -46.98
CA ILE A 46 20.18 9.53 -45.81
C ILE A 46 19.46 10.82 -46.21
N ALA A 47 19.80 11.43 -47.35
CA ALA A 47 19.13 12.62 -47.83
C ALA A 47 17.66 12.44 -48.13
N ALA A 48 17.28 11.31 -48.77
CA ALA A 48 15.90 10.95 -49.02
C ALA A 48 15.09 10.75 -47.73
N TYR A 49 15.67 10.08 -46.75
CA TYR A 49 15.02 9.89 -45.44
C TYR A 49 14.76 11.19 -44.70
N ARG A 50 15.75 12.12 -44.70
CA ARG A 50 15.60 13.45 -44.08
C ARG A 50 14.53 14.28 -44.78
N LEU A 51 14.47 14.24 -46.11
CA LEU A 51 13.45 14.95 -46.87
C LEU A 51 12.03 14.45 -46.56
N ILE A 52 11.83 13.13 -46.48
CA ILE A 52 10.55 12.55 -46.11
C ILE A 52 10.16 12.90 -44.69
N GLN A 53 11.12 12.86 -43.74
CA GLN A 53 10.87 13.28 -42.34
C GLN A 53 10.48 14.77 -42.22
N ALA A 54 11.09 15.64 -43.02
CA ALA A 54 10.78 17.05 -43.01
C ALA A 54 9.40 17.38 -43.57
N HIS A 55 8.86 16.52 -44.48
CA HIS A 55 7.55 16.67 -45.06
C HIS A 55 6.46 15.88 -44.33
N GLN A 56 6.80 15.05 -43.31
CA GLN A 56 5.80 14.45 -42.46
C GLN A 56 5.11 15.55 -41.63
N PRO A 57 3.78 15.58 -41.55
CA PRO A 57 3.09 16.48 -40.65
C PRO A 57 3.60 16.27 -39.23
N PRO A 58 3.75 17.35 -38.43
CA PRO A 58 4.17 17.19 -37.04
C PRO A 58 3.28 16.17 -36.36
N ARG A 59 3.88 15.14 -35.78
CA ARG A 59 3.13 14.17 -34.99
C ARG A 59 2.23 14.95 -34.06
N PRO A 60 0.92 14.61 -33.97
CA PRO A 60 0.08 15.22 -32.95
C PRO A 60 0.82 15.05 -31.63
N ALA A 61 1.15 16.16 -30.99
CA ALA A 61 1.78 16.17 -29.69
C ALA A 61 0.96 15.21 -28.84
N LEU A 62 1.60 14.22 -28.21
CA LEU A 62 0.95 13.34 -27.26
C LEU A 62 0.04 14.23 -26.43
N SER A 63 -1.28 14.01 -26.56
CA SER A 63 -2.29 14.81 -25.88
C SER A 63 -1.79 15.08 -24.47
N ALA A 64 -1.83 16.35 -24.04
CA ALA A 64 -1.40 16.75 -22.72
C ALA A 64 -1.90 15.72 -21.71
N PRO A 65 -1.05 15.28 -20.79
CA PRO A 65 -1.44 14.23 -19.84
C PRO A 65 -2.80 14.60 -19.29
N ALA A 66 -3.78 13.71 -19.48
CA ALA A 66 -5.15 13.93 -19.03
C ALA A 66 -5.08 14.51 -17.62
N ALA A 67 -5.77 15.64 -17.39
CA ALA A 67 -5.74 16.36 -16.14
C ALA A 67 -5.77 15.32 -15.01
N ARG A 68 -4.78 15.36 -14.10
CA ARG A 68 -4.69 14.39 -13.01
C ARG A 68 -6.06 14.33 -12.36
N PRO A 69 -6.68 13.14 -12.26
CA PRO A 69 -7.98 13.03 -11.60
C PRO A 69 -7.88 13.72 -10.25
N ALA A 70 -8.88 14.50 -9.89
CA ALA A 70 -8.92 15.20 -8.62
C ALA A 70 -8.59 14.21 -7.49
N PRO A 71 -7.75 14.57 -6.53
CA PRO A 71 -7.32 13.65 -5.49
C PRO A 71 -8.56 13.09 -4.79
N THR A 72 -8.72 11.78 -4.86
CA THR A 72 -9.81 11.08 -4.15
C THR A 72 -9.66 11.38 -2.66
N PRO A 73 -10.69 11.90 -1.99
CA PRO A 73 -10.58 12.21 -0.57
C PRO A 73 -10.33 10.93 0.22
N VAL A 74 -9.44 11.06 1.20
CA VAL A 74 -8.95 9.93 2.00
C VAL A 74 -9.64 9.93 3.36
N LEU A 75 -10.23 8.79 3.73
CA LEU A 75 -10.72 8.50 5.06
C LEU A 75 -9.58 7.87 5.86
N VAL A 76 -9.03 8.62 6.81
CA VAL A 76 -8.00 8.11 7.72
C VAL A 76 -8.67 7.47 8.93
N LEU A 77 -8.31 6.24 9.22
CA LEU A 77 -8.80 5.47 10.37
C LEU A 77 -7.63 5.07 11.28
N SER A 78 -7.89 4.95 12.57
CA SER A 78 -7.01 4.24 13.47
C SER A 78 -7.22 2.72 13.37
N PRO A 79 -6.26 1.89 13.85
CA PRO A 79 -6.45 0.45 13.93
C PRO A 79 -7.69 0.04 14.72
N MET A 80 -7.96 0.73 15.81
CA MET A 80 -9.15 0.51 16.64
C MET A 80 -10.45 0.83 15.89
N GLN A 81 -10.48 1.94 15.15
CA GLN A 81 -11.65 2.29 14.32
C GLN A 81 -11.85 1.29 13.17
N ALA A 82 -10.79 0.78 12.58
CA ALA A 82 -10.88 -0.25 11.56
C ALA A 82 -11.38 -1.60 12.13
N LEU A 83 -10.99 -1.93 13.35
CA LEU A 83 -11.38 -3.15 14.06
C LEU A 83 -12.87 -3.10 14.47
N ALA A 84 -13.27 -2.05 15.18
CA ALA A 84 -14.58 -1.94 15.80
C ALA A 84 -15.64 -1.32 14.86
N GLY A 85 -15.19 -0.52 13.88
CA GLY A 85 -16.08 0.37 13.13
C GLY A 85 -16.57 1.54 13.98
N GLY A 86 -17.59 2.23 13.51
CA GLY A 86 -18.20 3.33 14.26
C GLY A 86 -18.33 4.62 13.47
N GLN A 87 -18.53 5.72 14.16
CA GLN A 87 -18.64 7.04 13.55
C GLN A 87 -17.28 7.74 13.54
N VAL A 88 -16.89 8.22 12.37
CA VAL A 88 -15.63 8.95 12.16
C VAL A 88 -15.92 10.27 11.47
N GLU A 89 -15.27 11.33 11.90
CA GLU A 89 -15.38 12.64 11.27
C GLU A 89 -14.36 12.77 10.15
N VAL A 90 -14.83 13.13 8.96
CA VAL A 90 -14.02 13.31 7.76
C VAL A 90 -14.11 14.74 7.28
N ARG A 91 -12.98 15.37 7.08
CA ARG A 91 -12.91 16.71 6.52
C ARG A 91 -12.91 16.64 4.99
N LEU A 92 -13.97 17.17 4.38
CA LEU A 92 -14.16 17.26 2.95
C LEU A 92 -14.08 18.73 2.52
N GLY A 93 -12.88 19.19 2.19
CA GLY A 93 -12.66 20.62 1.92
C GLY A 93 -12.95 21.49 3.14
N ALA A 94 -13.94 22.39 3.02
CA ALA A 94 -14.32 23.32 4.09
C ALA A 94 -15.34 22.74 5.08
N ARG A 95 -15.90 21.56 4.83
CA ARG A 95 -16.93 20.96 5.71
C ARG A 95 -16.43 19.68 6.36
N THR A 96 -16.88 19.42 7.59
CA THR A 96 -16.67 18.14 8.28
C THR A 96 -17.97 17.33 8.21
N VAL A 97 -17.84 16.07 7.81
CA VAL A 97 -18.97 15.13 7.67
C VAL A 97 -18.72 13.94 8.59
N ARG A 98 -19.76 13.56 9.32
CA ARG A 98 -19.73 12.36 10.16
C ARG A 98 -20.13 11.15 9.32
N VAL A 99 -19.23 10.17 9.24
CA VAL A 99 -19.36 8.99 8.41
C VAL A 99 -19.39 7.74 9.28
N THR A 100 -20.36 6.86 9.07
CA THR A 100 -20.42 5.57 9.75
C THR A 100 -19.56 4.56 8.98
N THR A 101 -18.55 4.03 9.63
CA THR A 101 -17.63 3.03 9.07
C THR A 101 -17.99 1.64 9.57
N PRO A 102 -18.14 0.66 8.69
CA PRO A 102 -18.31 -0.73 9.11
C PRO A 102 -16.99 -1.27 9.68
N LYS A 103 -17.08 -2.26 10.56
CA LYS A 103 -15.93 -2.99 11.07
C LYS A 103 -15.20 -3.75 9.96
N GLY A 104 -13.89 -3.91 10.11
CA GLY A 104 -13.07 -4.70 9.18
C GLY A 104 -12.76 -3.98 7.87
N LEU A 105 -12.74 -2.66 7.85
CA LEU A 105 -12.18 -1.89 6.74
C LEU A 105 -10.66 -2.06 6.66
N ARG A 106 -10.13 -2.07 5.45
CA ARG A 106 -8.68 -2.20 5.18
C ARG A 106 -8.18 -0.98 4.42
N SER A 107 -6.89 -0.71 4.53
CA SER A 107 -6.25 0.27 3.67
C SER A 107 -6.44 -0.11 2.19
N GLY A 108 -6.85 0.87 1.38
CA GLY A 108 -7.19 0.66 -0.03
C GLY A 108 -8.65 0.30 -0.29
N ASP A 109 -9.46 0.02 0.73
CA ASP A 109 -10.91 -0.11 0.55
C ASP A 109 -11.52 1.24 0.15
N HIS A 110 -12.69 1.19 -0.47
CA HIS A 110 -13.46 2.38 -0.82
C HIS A 110 -14.78 2.40 -0.07
N LEU A 111 -15.08 3.53 0.54
CA LEU A 111 -16.35 3.77 1.22
C LEU A 111 -17.19 4.76 0.41
N ARG A 112 -18.40 4.34 0.02
CA ARG A 112 -19.35 5.21 -0.69
C ARG A 112 -20.12 6.07 0.30
N LEU A 113 -20.00 7.36 0.15
CA LEU A 113 -20.78 8.34 0.88
C LEU A 113 -21.88 8.87 -0.05
N ARG A 114 -23.13 8.49 0.20
CA ARG A 114 -24.26 8.93 -0.61
C ARG A 114 -24.44 10.45 -0.50
N ARG A 115 -24.56 11.11 -1.65
CA ARG A 115 -24.69 12.58 -1.74
C ARG A 115 -23.57 13.33 -1.02
N GLY A 116 -22.38 12.73 -0.98
CA GLY A 116 -21.21 13.26 -0.26
C GLY A 116 -20.49 14.38 -0.98
N ALA A 117 -20.60 14.46 -2.29
CA ALA A 117 -19.96 15.48 -3.10
C ALA A 117 -20.70 16.84 -3.01
N ALA A 118 -20.02 17.91 -3.41
CA ALA A 118 -20.58 19.27 -3.35
C ALA A 118 -21.76 19.48 -4.31
N ASP A 119 -21.78 18.74 -5.40
CA ASP A 119 -22.83 18.73 -6.42
C ASP A 119 -24.02 17.81 -6.07
N GLY A 120 -24.00 17.18 -4.89
CA GLY A 120 -25.00 16.21 -4.46
C GLY A 120 -24.83 14.80 -5.04
N SER A 121 -23.79 14.54 -5.79
CA SER A 121 -23.43 13.19 -6.25
C SER A 121 -22.80 12.35 -5.13
N ASP A 122 -22.69 11.05 -5.37
CA ASP A 122 -22.03 10.14 -4.44
C ASP A 122 -20.51 10.35 -4.46
N LEU A 123 -19.92 10.32 -3.27
CA LEU A 123 -18.50 10.48 -3.08
C LEU A 123 -17.90 9.16 -2.62
N TYR A 124 -16.77 8.76 -3.22
CA TYR A 124 -15.99 7.59 -2.81
C TYR A 124 -14.77 8.04 -2.02
N LEU A 125 -14.63 7.52 -0.81
CA LEU A 125 -13.51 7.80 0.08
C LEU A 125 -12.55 6.60 0.05
N SER A 126 -11.27 6.83 -0.25
CA SER A 126 -10.23 5.82 -0.08
C SER A 126 -9.89 5.67 1.39
N VAL A 127 -9.89 4.44 1.91
CA VAL A 127 -9.54 4.15 3.31
C VAL A 127 -8.02 4.04 3.46
N LEU A 128 -7.49 4.73 4.47
CA LEU A 128 -6.10 4.62 4.91
C LEU A 128 -6.07 4.38 6.42
N ILE A 129 -5.49 3.27 6.86
CA ILE A 129 -5.30 3.00 8.29
C ILE A 129 -3.91 3.46 8.67
N ARG A 130 -3.81 4.34 9.68
CA ARG A 130 -2.55 4.82 10.23
C ARG A 130 -2.27 4.15 11.58
N PRO A 131 -1.02 3.80 11.86
CA PRO A 131 -0.63 3.34 13.18
C PRO A 131 -0.99 4.37 14.26
N GLU A 132 -1.52 3.89 15.38
CA GLU A 132 -1.90 4.70 16.54
C GLU A 132 -1.81 3.84 17.80
N ASP A 133 -1.40 4.43 18.93
CA ASP A 133 -1.32 3.79 20.26
C ASP A 133 -0.54 2.46 20.26
N GLY A 134 0.58 2.40 19.52
CA GLY A 134 1.41 1.19 19.42
C GLY A 134 0.82 0.07 18.57
N LEU A 135 -0.39 0.28 17.98
CA LEU A 135 -1.02 -0.64 17.06
C LEU A 135 -0.76 -0.26 15.60
N SER A 136 -0.52 -1.25 14.76
CA SER A 136 -0.43 -1.09 13.32
C SER A 136 -1.16 -2.21 12.59
N VAL A 137 -1.55 -1.93 11.35
CA VAL A 137 -2.26 -2.89 10.49
C VAL A 137 -1.45 -3.12 9.22
N VAL A 138 -1.22 -4.37 8.87
CA VAL A 138 -0.62 -4.77 7.60
C VAL A 138 -1.48 -5.87 6.97
N GLY A 139 -2.13 -5.55 5.87
CA GLY A 139 -3.11 -6.44 5.26
C GLY A 139 -4.34 -6.65 6.14
N ASP A 140 -4.54 -7.86 6.62
CA ASP A 140 -5.62 -8.27 7.52
C ASP A 140 -5.17 -8.35 8.98
N ASP A 141 -3.84 -8.33 9.22
CA ASP A 141 -3.24 -8.60 10.52
C ASP A 141 -2.95 -7.32 11.31
N LEU A 142 -3.07 -7.43 12.63
CA LEU A 142 -2.69 -6.41 13.59
C LEU A 142 -1.30 -6.73 14.16
N PHE A 143 -0.55 -5.69 14.45
CA PHE A 143 0.78 -5.77 15.07
C PHE A 143 0.84 -4.83 16.26
N MET A 144 1.40 -5.32 17.37
CA MET A 144 1.68 -4.52 18.57
C MET A 144 2.94 -5.02 19.27
N THR A 145 3.47 -4.17 20.13
CA THR A 145 4.56 -4.53 21.04
C THR A 145 4.00 -4.63 22.47
N TRP A 146 4.49 -5.60 23.24
CA TRP A 146 4.09 -5.80 24.63
C TRP A 146 5.33 -5.97 25.50
N ALA A 147 5.43 -5.16 26.56
CA ALA A 147 6.51 -5.25 27.52
C ALA A 147 6.29 -6.45 28.45
N VAL A 148 7.34 -7.22 28.67
CA VAL A 148 7.32 -8.43 29.50
C VAL A 148 8.51 -8.41 30.47
N GLU A 149 8.32 -8.95 31.65
CA GLU A 149 9.40 -9.09 32.61
C GLU A 149 10.58 -9.87 32.00
N ARG A 150 11.80 -9.36 32.18
CA ARG A 150 13.02 -9.97 31.62
C ARG A 150 13.22 -11.42 32.06
N ARG A 151 12.89 -11.76 33.31
CA ARG A 151 12.99 -13.13 33.83
C ARG A 151 12.04 -14.07 33.09
N LEU A 152 10.80 -13.62 32.85
CA LEU A 152 9.82 -14.44 32.13
C LEU A 152 10.28 -14.75 30.71
N MET A 153 11.05 -13.85 30.08
CA MET A 153 11.65 -14.10 28.77
C MET A 153 12.77 -15.15 28.81
N ALA A 154 13.54 -15.22 29.90
CA ALA A 154 14.61 -16.18 30.05
C ALA A 154 14.10 -17.55 30.54
N ASP A 155 13.24 -17.56 31.53
CA ASP A 155 12.78 -18.79 32.20
C ASP A 155 11.60 -19.43 31.47
N GLY A 156 10.95 -18.66 30.58
CA GLY A 156 9.69 -19.05 29.95
C GLY A 156 8.51 -18.92 30.92
N GLY A 157 7.32 -19.17 30.42
CA GLY A 157 6.13 -19.15 31.24
C GLY A 157 4.91 -18.56 30.57
N ARG A 158 3.86 -18.33 31.37
CA ARG A 158 2.62 -17.73 30.93
C ARG A 158 2.71 -16.20 30.98
N VAL A 159 2.42 -15.56 29.86
CA VAL A 159 2.28 -14.11 29.77
C VAL A 159 0.82 -13.73 29.53
N GLU A 160 0.37 -12.69 30.23
CA GLU A 160 -0.92 -12.04 29.97
C GLU A 160 -0.69 -10.80 29.12
N ILE A 161 -1.42 -10.71 28.02
CA ILE A 161 -1.28 -9.66 27.03
C ILE A 161 -2.61 -8.92 26.93
N GLU A 162 -2.61 -7.62 27.15
CA GLU A 162 -3.79 -6.79 26.90
C GLU A 162 -3.89 -6.53 25.41
N THR A 163 -4.96 -7.04 24.81
CA THR A 163 -5.23 -6.87 23.40
C THR A 163 -6.43 -5.94 23.18
N PRO A 164 -6.62 -5.38 21.98
CA PRO A 164 -7.80 -4.57 21.65
C PRO A 164 -9.16 -5.27 21.91
N VAL A 165 -9.15 -6.59 22.02
CA VAL A 165 -10.35 -7.43 22.22
C VAL A 165 -10.37 -8.07 23.60
N GLY A 166 -9.60 -7.54 24.55
CA GLY A 166 -9.48 -8.03 25.92
C GLY A 166 -8.20 -8.81 26.17
N THR A 167 -7.97 -9.16 27.43
CA THR A 167 -6.78 -9.87 27.86
C THR A 167 -6.69 -11.28 27.29
N ARG A 168 -5.52 -11.67 26.82
CA ARG A 168 -5.20 -13.01 26.34
C ARG A 168 -3.94 -13.53 26.98
N SER A 169 -3.89 -14.83 27.21
CA SER A 169 -2.67 -15.46 27.73
C SER A 169 -1.98 -16.27 26.64
N ALA A 170 -0.66 -16.19 26.64
CA ALA A 170 0.19 -17.00 25.78
C ALA A 170 1.26 -17.68 26.62
N TRP A 171 1.78 -18.81 26.14
CA TRP A 171 2.91 -19.50 26.74
C TRP A 171 4.18 -19.20 25.96
N ILE A 172 5.22 -18.75 26.65
CA ILE A 172 6.53 -18.49 26.08
C ILE A 172 7.46 -19.63 26.50
N PRO A 173 8.09 -20.35 25.57
CA PRO A 173 9.15 -21.31 25.88
C PRO A 173 10.35 -20.57 26.49
N ALA A 174 11.11 -21.27 27.35
CA ALA A 174 12.39 -20.77 27.85
C ALA A 174 13.41 -20.61 26.73
N ASP A 175 14.38 -19.73 26.94
CA ASP A 175 15.55 -19.52 26.07
C ASP A 175 15.22 -19.15 24.60
N MET A 176 14.09 -18.50 24.36
CA MET A 176 13.80 -17.99 23.03
C MET A 176 14.67 -16.78 22.67
N ALA A 177 15.33 -16.84 21.52
CA ALA A 177 16.07 -15.71 20.98
C ALA A 177 15.14 -14.53 20.66
N ALA A 178 15.48 -13.33 21.13
CA ALA A 178 14.75 -12.11 20.80
C ALA A 178 14.93 -11.72 19.32
N PRO A 179 13.91 -11.13 18.66
CA PRO A 179 12.60 -10.75 19.19
C PRO A 179 11.60 -11.93 19.20
N VAL A 180 10.97 -12.15 20.35
CA VAL A 180 9.92 -13.17 20.48
C VAL A 180 8.61 -12.60 19.95
N ARG A 181 7.99 -13.31 19.01
CA ARG A 181 6.71 -12.91 18.42
C ARG A 181 5.65 -13.98 18.66
N VAL A 182 4.56 -13.58 19.29
CA VAL A 182 3.41 -14.43 19.58
C VAL A 182 2.30 -14.12 18.57
N ARG A 183 1.73 -15.16 17.94
CA ARG A 183 0.56 -15.04 17.09
C ARG A 183 -0.70 -15.42 17.85
N LEU A 184 -1.61 -14.49 18.00
CA LEU A 184 -2.94 -14.71 18.54
C LEU A 184 -3.92 -14.79 17.37
N LYS A 185 -4.51 -15.98 17.16
CA LYS A 185 -5.36 -16.26 16.01
C LYS A 185 -6.66 -15.47 16.09
N ASP A 186 -7.14 -15.02 14.93
CA ASP A 186 -8.44 -14.37 14.70
C ASP A 186 -8.68 -13.09 15.53
N LEU A 187 -7.59 -12.46 16.00
CA LEU A 187 -7.61 -11.18 16.73
C LEU A 187 -7.10 -10.00 15.89
N GLY A 188 -6.96 -10.19 14.58
CA GLY A 188 -6.71 -9.13 13.60
C GLY A 188 -8.01 -8.44 13.16
N LEU A 189 -7.99 -7.83 11.97
CA LEU A 189 -9.20 -7.25 11.40
C LEU A 189 -10.26 -8.33 11.18
N PRO A 190 -11.54 -8.06 11.50
CA PRO A 190 -12.59 -9.05 11.35
C PRO A 190 -12.83 -9.42 9.88
N ALA A 191 -13.36 -10.61 9.68
CA ALA A 191 -13.76 -11.09 8.35
C ALA A 191 -14.75 -10.13 7.70
N ARG A 192 -14.56 -9.89 6.39
CA ARG A 192 -15.43 -9.00 5.62
C ARG A 192 -15.52 -9.44 4.16
N GLY A 193 -16.73 -9.72 3.70
CA GLY A 193 -16.95 -10.26 2.36
C GLY A 193 -16.23 -11.59 2.17
N SER A 194 -15.37 -11.70 1.16
CA SER A 194 -14.55 -12.89 0.90
C SER A 194 -13.23 -12.92 1.68
N ARG A 195 -12.90 -11.87 2.44
CA ARG A 195 -11.66 -11.80 3.22
C ARG A 195 -11.85 -12.44 4.59
N PRO A 196 -10.95 -13.35 5.02
CA PRO A 196 -11.00 -13.95 6.34
C PRO A 196 -10.66 -12.95 7.45
N ALA A 197 -10.84 -13.37 8.69
CA ALA A 197 -10.30 -12.63 9.83
C ALA A 197 -8.77 -12.71 9.85
N GLY A 198 -8.13 -11.61 10.20
CA GLY A 198 -6.69 -11.56 10.40
C GLY A 198 -6.27 -12.04 11.79
N HIS A 199 -4.99 -12.00 12.06
CA HIS A 199 -4.37 -12.38 13.32
C HIS A 199 -3.77 -11.16 14.02
N LEU A 200 -3.52 -11.28 15.32
CA LEU A 200 -2.73 -10.30 16.06
C LEU A 200 -1.34 -10.89 16.31
N PHE A 201 -0.32 -10.16 15.88
CA PHE A 201 1.08 -10.45 16.14
C PHE A 201 1.59 -9.53 17.23
N VAL A 202 2.00 -10.10 18.34
CA VAL A 202 2.55 -9.37 19.48
C VAL A 202 4.04 -9.63 19.57
N THR A 203 4.82 -8.58 19.44
CA THR A 203 6.27 -8.63 19.69
C THR A 203 6.50 -8.41 21.17
N LEU A 204 7.14 -9.34 21.83
CA LEU A 204 7.45 -9.25 23.26
C LEU A 204 8.80 -8.59 23.44
N GLU A 205 8.84 -7.52 24.25
CA GLU A 205 10.05 -6.80 24.57
C GLU A 205 10.37 -6.92 26.06
N PRO A 206 11.60 -7.32 26.43
CA PRO A 206 12.00 -7.41 27.83
C PRO A 206 12.06 -6.01 28.44
N SER A 207 11.35 -5.81 29.53
CA SER A 207 11.36 -4.57 30.31
C SER A 207 11.73 -4.85 31.76
N SER A 208 12.43 -3.90 32.39
CA SER A 208 12.70 -3.90 33.81
C SER A 208 11.58 -3.25 34.63
N ASP A 209 10.69 -2.50 33.95
CA ASP A 209 9.66 -1.68 34.59
C ASP A 209 8.33 -2.44 34.77
N VAL A 210 8.26 -3.64 34.21
CA VAL A 210 7.09 -4.53 34.40
C VAL A 210 7.28 -5.28 35.73
N PRO A 211 6.37 -5.13 36.70
CA PRO A 211 6.46 -5.84 37.97
C PRO A 211 6.43 -7.35 37.74
N SER A 212 7.18 -8.08 38.54
CA SER A 212 7.19 -9.53 38.50
C SER A 212 5.78 -10.08 38.82
N ALA A 213 5.48 -11.28 38.32
CA ALA A 213 4.22 -11.94 38.67
C ALA A 213 4.00 -12.07 40.18
N ALA A 214 5.10 -12.20 40.95
CA ALA A 214 5.09 -12.23 42.43
C ALA A 214 4.73 -10.84 43.00
N GLU A 215 5.29 -9.77 42.47
CA GLU A 215 4.96 -8.39 42.90
C GLU A 215 3.52 -8.03 42.57
N ASP A 216 3.02 -8.42 41.40
CA ASP A 216 1.63 -8.17 41.02
C ASP A 216 0.64 -8.96 41.91
N LEU A 217 0.98 -10.20 42.25
CA LEU A 217 0.24 -10.97 43.24
C LEU A 217 0.26 -10.33 44.65
N LEU A 218 1.39 -9.82 45.07
CA LEU A 218 1.51 -9.09 46.33
C LEU A 218 0.67 -7.79 46.34
N VAL A 219 0.70 -7.03 45.26
CA VAL A 219 -0.14 -5.82 45.09
C VAL A 219 -1.62 -6.17 45.10
N ARG A 220 -2.03 -7.21 44.38
CA ARG A 220 -3.42 -7.70 44.42
C ARG A 220 -3.83 -8.19 45.80
N PHE A 221 -2.98 -8.96 46.47
CA PHE A 221 -3.20 -9.43 47.79
C PHE A 221 -3.33 -8.28 48.79
N THR A 222 -2.42 -7.32 48.78
CA THR A 222 -2.44 -6.14 49.65
C THR A 222 -3.68 -5.30 49.44
N ARG A 223 -4.13 -5.14 48.20
CA ARG A 223 -5.37 -4.39 47.88
C ARG A 223 -6.62 -5.04 48.47
N VAL A 224 -6.74 -6.37 48.38
CA VAL A 224 -7.87 -7.12 48.95
C VAL A 224 -7.85 -7.03 50.48
N TRP A 225 -6.70 -7.23 51.11
CA TRP A 225 -6.59 -7.25 52.55
C TRP A 225 -6.68 -5.85 53.22
N THR A 226 -6.28 -4.79 52.52
CA THR A 226 -6.40 -3.43 53.06
C THR A 226 -7.84 -2.92 53.00
N GLN A 227 -8.66 -3.35 52.06
CA GLN A 227 -10.06 -2.97 52.00
C GLN A 227 -10.91 -3.62 53.13
N GLU A 228 -10.61 -4.88 53.49
CA GLU A 228 -11.34 -5.56 54.57
C GLU A 228 -10.99 -5.01 55.95
N ARG A 229 -9.78 -4.49 56.20
CA ARG A 229 -9.39 -3.92 57.48
C ARG A 229 -9.87 -2.49 57.74
N LEU A 230 -10.24 -1.74 56.73
CA LEU A 230 -10.77 -0.38 56.87
C LEU A 230 -12.31 -0.35 57.00
N ALA A 231 -12.98 -1.51 56.90
CA ALA A 231 -14.41 -1.66 57.05
C ALA A 231 -14.83 -2.32 58.38
N ALA A 232 -13.89 -2.60 59.26
CA ALA A 232 -14.09 -3.07 60.65
C ALA A 232 -13.68 -2.00 61.65
#